data_3d22f09b66f7c14b16b48c123eded2f8
#
_entry.id   3d22f09b66f7c14b16b48c123eded2f8
#
_cell.length_a   1.000
_cell.length_b   1.000
_cell.length_c   1.000
_cell.angle_alpha   90.00
_cell.angle_beta   90.00
_cell.angle_gamma   90.00
#
_symmetry.space_group_name_H-M   'P 1'
#
loop_
_entity.id
_entity.type
_entity.pdbx_description
1 polymer ?
#
loop_
_entity_poly.entity_id
_entity_poly.type
_entity_poly.pdbx_seq_one_letter_code
_entity_poly.pdbx_strand_id
1 'polypeptide(L)'
;MGLDIYFSRVNKKEYSLNKENAIRDKIAIGYFRKVNCLLPHFGYVDNCEYLEIEKSQIEDLVCKAKELLAIYGTFHAQLELYKVDLQSYKNSLELSTALFTRKDNEDKCKLIQNKIDNLWKPFEEVAEQKLPTTSGCFFGNQEYRDWYVADLIEIVELFEKVLDETDFDVEQVLMYCWW
;
A
#
# COMPACT_ATOMS: atom_id res chain seq x y z
N MET A 1 16.25 -9.06 -4.55
CA MET A 1 16.06 -7.66 -4.99
C MET A 1 14.58 -7.32 -4.90
N GLY A 2 14.20 -6.09 -4.71
CA GLY A 2 12.82 -5.63 -4.57
C GLY A 2 12.76 -4.12 -4.75
N LEU A 3 11.57 -3.56 -4.98
CA LEU A 3 11.37 -2.12 -4.96
C LEU A 3 11.54 -1.61 -3.53
N ASP A 4 12.54 -0.80 -3.30
CA ASP A 4 12.82 -0.10 -2.05
C ASP A 4 12.64 1.41 -2.29
N ILE A 5 11.76 2.05 -1.53
CA ILE A 5 11.42 3.48 -1.66
C ILE A 5 11.79 4.17 -0.35
N TYR A 6 12.65 5.16 -0.44
CA TYR A 6 13.14 5.95 0.70
C TYR A 6 12.63 7.38 0.59
N PHE A 7 12.17 7.91 1.70
CA PHE A 7 11.81 9.31 1.84
C PHE A 7 12.79 10.01 2.77
N SER A 8 13.19 11.21 2.38
CA SER A 8 14.09 12.06 3.16
C SER A 8 13.71 13.52 3.01
N ARG A 9 14.16 14.36 3.92
CA ARG A 9 14.03 15.81 3.81
C ARG A 9 15.41 16.47 3.78
N VAL A 10 15.49 17.57 3.06
CA VAL A 10 16.69 18.39 2.90
C VAL A 10 16.32 19.86 3.06
N ASN A 11 17.28 20.72 3.44
CA ASN A 11 17.08 22.16 3.41
C ASN A 11 16.98 22.66 1.96
N LYS A 12 15.91 23.35 1.59
CA LYS A 12 15.66 23.87 0.21
C LYS A 12 16.78 24.77 -0.30
N LYS A 13 17.30 25.65 0.56
CA LYS A 13 18.34 26.60 0.18
C LYS A 13 19.66 25.86 -0.11
N GLU A 14 20.03 24.89 0.72
CA GLU A 14 21.22 24.07 0.53
C GLU A 14 21.08 23.18 -0.71
N TYR A 15 19.92 22.59 -0.91
CA TYR A 15 19.60 21.76 -2.06
C TYR A 15 19.67 22.54 -3.38
N SER A 16 19.19 23.79 -3.40
CA SER A 16 19.30 24.68 -4.58
C SER A 16 20.73 25.13 -4.88
N LEU A 17 21.56 25.24 -3.85
CA LEU A 17 22.97 25.65 -4.00
C LEU A 17 23.88 24.48 -4.40
N ASN A 18 23.71 23.33 -3.75
CA ASN A 18 24.52 22.15 -4.02
C ASN A 18 23.73 20.87 -3.66
N LYS A 19 23.11 20.26 -4.67
CA LYS A 19 22.30 19.03 -4.52
C LYS A 19 23.06 17.89 -3.85
N GLU A 20 24.30 17.65 -4.25
CA GLU A 20 25.11 16.52 -3.73
C GLU A 20 25.37 16.66 -2.23
N ASN A 21 25.74 17.85 -1.76
CA ASN A 21 25.96 18.10 -0.35
C ASN A 21 24.67 17.98 0.47
N ALA A 22 23.57 18.57 0.01
CA ALA A 22 22.28 18.49 0.66
C ALA A 22 21.76 17.05 0.73
N ILE A 23 21.96 16.25 -0.33
CA ILE A 23 21.60 14.82 -0.32
C ILE A 23 22.47 14.01 0.67
N ARG A 24 23.76 14.34 0.80
CA ARG A 24 24.63 13.68 1.77
C ARG A 24 24.16 13.93 3.22
N ASP A 25 23.70 15.16 3.50
CA ASP A 25 23.29 15.60 4.83
C ASP A 25 21.78 15.46 5.08
N LYS A 26 21.05 14.74 4.17
CA LYS A 26 19.61 14.51 4.27
C LYS A 26 19.19 13.80 5.54
N ILE A 27 18.00 14.13 6.02
CA ILE A 27 17.35 13.47 7.15
C ILE A 27 16.37 12.42 6.61
N ALA A 28 16.58 11.15 6.95
CA ALA A 28 15.65 10.08 6.60
C ALA A 28 14.33 10.25 7.37
N ILE A 29 13.19 10.17 6.66
CA ILE A 29 11.86 10.32 7.24
C ILE A 29 10.97 9.12 7.02
N GLY A 30 11.27 8.23 6.05
CA GLY A 30 10.48 7.04 5.82
C GLY A 30 11.11 6.06 4.85
N TYR A 31 10.60 4.84 4.89
CA TYR A 31 11.00 3.74 4.03
C TYR A 31 9.81 2.83 3.75
N PHE A 32 9.63 2.46 2.49
CA PHE A 32 8.66 1.46 2.06
C PHE A 32 9.33 0.39 1.20
N ARG A 33 8.88 -0.83 1.36
CA ARG A 33 9.33 -1.93 0.53
C ARG A 33 8.17 -2.52 -0.24
N LYS A 34 8.26 -2.50 -1.57
CA LYS A 34 7.26 -3.05 -2.50
C LYS A 34 5.89 -2.36 -2.47
N VAL A 35 5.79 -1.17 -1.91
CA VAL A 35 4.57 -0.35 -1.93
C VAL A 35 4.49 0.36 -3.27
N ASN A 36 4.03 -0.36 -4.27
CA ASN A 36 4.16 0.03 -5.68
C ASN A 36 3.13 1.07 -6.16
N CYS A 37 2.10 1.40 -5.36
CA CYS A 37 1.16 2.47 -5.65
C CYS A 37 1.76 3.87 -5.47
N LEU A 38 2.90 4.01 -4.79
CA LEU A 38 3.57 5.28 -4.59
C LEU A 38 4.18 5.83 -5.90
N LEU A 39 4.65 4.93 -6.80
CA LEU A 39 5.25 5.35 -8.06
C LEU A 39 4.24 6.01 -9.02
N PRO A 40 3.05 5.45 -9.30
CA PRO A 40 2.06 6.12 -10.13
C PRO A 40 1.56 7.43 -9.50
N HIS A 41 1.57 7.53 -8.16
CA HIS A 41 1.07 8.71 -7.46
C HIS A 41 2.07 9.87 -7.49
N PHE A 42 3.31 9.65 -7.09
CA PHE A 42 4.33 10.70 -7.06
C PHE A 42 5.01 10.94 -8.41
N GLY A 43 5.04 9.95 -9.27
CA GLY A 43 5.74 9.93 -10.54
C GLY A 43 6.81 8.86 -10.59
N TYR A 44 7.07 8.37 -11.80
CA TYR A 44 8.15 7.42 -12.02
C TYR A 44 9.48 8.14 -11.97
N VAL A 45 10.42 7.53 -11.28
CA VAL A 45 11.81 7.98 -11.16
C VAL A 45 12.71 6.83 -11.60
N ASP A 46 13.79 7.13 -12.27
CA ASP A 46 14.76 6.12 -12.67
C ASP A 46 15.46 5.54 -11.44
N ASN A 47 15.97 4.30 -11.59
CA ASN A 47 16.65 3.61 -10.52
C ASN A 47 17.83 4.44 -10.00
N CYS A 48 17.91 4.62 -8.69
CA CYS A 48 18.92 5.42 -8.01
C CYS A 48 18.84 6.94 -8.23
N GLU A 49 17.68 7.47 -8.65
CA GLU A 49 17.46 8.91 -8.76
C GLU A 49 16.55 9.45 -7.65
N TYR A 50 16.59 10.78 -7.46
CA TYR A 50 15.77 11.50 -6.49
C TYR A 50 14.66 12.27 -7.20
N LEU A 51 13.43 12.14 -6.68
CA LEU A 51 12.28 12.94 -7.08
C LEU A 51 11.90 13.90 -5.96
N GLU A 52 11.70 15.17 -6.29
CA GLU A 52 11.18 16.18 -5.38
C GLU A 52 9.67 16.01 -5.23
N ILE A 53 9.21 15.94 -3.98
CA ILE A 53 7.80 15.72 -3.64
C ILE A 53 7.22 17.00 -3.04
N GLU A 54 6.12 17.46 -3.61
CA GLU A 54 5.40 18.63 -3.14
C GLU A 54 4.45 18.27 -1.98
N LYS A 55 4.24 19.24 -1.07
CA LYS A 55 3.30 19.07 0.04
C LYS A 55 1.91 18.63 -0.43
N SER A 56 1.40 19.25 -1.50
CA SER A 56 0.09 18.93 -2.06
C SER A 56 -0.06 17.51 -2.56
N GLN A 57 1.02 16.89 -3.06
CA GLN A 57 1.04 15.49 -3.47
C GLN A 57 0.91 14.56 -2.25
N ILE A 58 1.55 14.92 -1.14
CA ILE A 58 1.45 14.16 0.13
C ILE A 58 0.03 14.28 0.71
N GLU A 59 -0.53 15.49 0.71
CA GLU A 59 -1.90 15.73 1.17
C GLU A 59 -2.93 14.94 0.35
N ASP A 60 -2.78 14.90 -0.99
CA ASP A 60 -3.64 14.13 -1.88
C ASP A 60 -3.49 12.62 -1.66
N LEU A 61 -2.25 12.13 -1.46
CA LEU A 61 -2.00 10.72 -1.13
C LEU A 61 -2.71 10.30 0.16
N VAL A 62 -2.53 11.07 1.24
CA VAL A 62 -3.15 10.80 2.54
C VAL A 62 -4.69 10.84 2.43
N CYS A 63 -5.24 11.80 1.70
CA CYS A 63 -6.67 11.89 1.45
C CYS A 63 -7.21 10.63 0.75
N LYS A 64 -6.60 10.23 -0.36
CA LYS A 64 -6.97 9.03 -1.12
C LYS A 64 -6.86 7.75 -0.29
N ALA A 65 -5.77 7.61 0.47
CA ALA A 65 -5.55 6.44 1.32
C ALA A 65 -6.63 6.35 2.42
N LYS A 66 -6.96 7.46 3.09
CA LYS A 66 -8.03 7.51 4.10
C LYS A 66 -9.41 7.19 3.51
N GLU A 67 -9.72 7.70 2.32
CA GLU A 67 -10.98 7.37 1.66
C GLU A 67 -11.09 5.87 1.35
N LEU A 68 -10.02 5.24 0.88
CA LEU A 68 -9.96 3.81 0.65
C LEU A 68 -10.09 3.01 1.95
N LEU A 69 -9.41 3.42 3.01
CA LEU A 69 -9.54 2.78 4.33
C LEU A 69 -10.96 2.92 4.91
N ALA A 70 -11.63 4.05 4.67
CA ALA A 70 -13.03 4.22 5.06
C ALA A 70 -13.95 3.23 4.33
N ILE A 71 -13.77 3.04 3.01
CA ILE A 71 -14.50 2.03 2.24
C ILE A 71 -14.23 0.62 2.78
N TYR A 72 -12.96 0.26 3.01
CA TYR A 72 -12.58 -1.01 3.61
C TYR A 72 -13.27 -1.24 4.97
N GLY A 73 -13.33 -0.22 5.81
CA GLY A 73 -14.00 -0.26 7.12
C GLY A 73 -15.48 -0.63 7.04
N THR A 74 -16.17 -0.34 5.93
CA THR A 74 -17.60 -0.68 5.77
C THR A 74 -17.87 -2.17 5.67
N PHE A 75 -16.92 -2.97 5.20
CA PHE A 75 -17.10 -4.43 5.01
C PHE A 75 -16.09 -5.30 5.78
N HIS A 76 -15.10 -4.70 6.42
CA HIS A 76 -14.03 -5.44 7.12
C HIS A 76 -14.56 -6.46 8.13
N ALA A 77 -15.53 -6.09 8.97
CA ALA A 77 -16.09 -7.00 9.95
C ALA A 77 -16.75 -8.25 9.30
N GLN A 78 -17.46 -8.06 8.18
CA GLN A 78 -18.06 -9.13 7.42
C GLN A 78 -17.02 -10.01 6.73
N LEU A 79 -15.95 -9.39 6.23
CA LEU A 79 -14.81 -10.08 5.62
C LEU A 79 -14.13 -11.03 6.62
N GLU A 80 -13.88 -10.56 7.84
CA GLU A 80 -13.25 -11.37 8.88
C GLU A 80 -14.13 -12.56 9.30
N LEU A 81 -15.46 -12.39 9.39
CA LEU A 81 -16.36 -13.50 9.62
C LEU A 81 -16.27 -14.57 8.53
N TYR A 82 -16.25 -14.15 7.26
CA TYR A 82 -16.11 -15.10 6.15
C TYR A 82 -14.73 -15.78 6.11
N LYS A 83 -13.66 -15.10 6.50
CA LYS A 83 -12.32 -15.72 6.62
C LYS A 83 -12.31 -16.81 7.71
N VAL A 84 -12.94 -16.56 8.86
CA VAL A 84 -13.07 -17.54 9.94
C VAL A 84 -13.87 -18.76 9.48
N ASP A 85 -15.01 -18.55 8.84
CA ASP A 85 -15.84 -19.63 8.29
C ASP A 85 -15.06 -20.47 7.27
N LEU A 86 -14.38 -19.81 6.33
CA LEU A 86 -13.57 -20.45 5.31
C LEU A 86 -12.47 -21.34 5.93
N GLN A 87 -11.78 -20.82 6.94
CA GLN A 87 -10.74 -21.58 7.63
C GLN A 87 -11.31 -22.79 8.37
N SER A 88 -12.48 -22.65 8.99
CA SER A 88 -13.19 -23.77 9.66
C SER A 88 -13.52 -24.90 8.68
N TYR A 89 -14.05 -24.56 7.49
CA TYR A 89 -14.33 -25.57 6.46
C TYR A 89 -13.06 -26.19 5.87
N LYS A 90 -11.99 -25.43 5.67
CA LYS A 90 -10.68 -25.96 5.25
C LYS A 90 -10.12 -26.96 6.24
N ASN A 91 -10.17 -26.66 7.54
CA ASN A 91 -9.74 -27.57 8.60
C ASN A 91 -10.60 -28.85 8.62
N SER A 92 -11.91 -28.72 8.41
CA SER A 92 -12.82 -29.86 8.32
C SER A 92 -12.54 -30.73 7.08
N LEU A 93 -12.08 -30.15 5.99
CA LEU A 93 -11.65 -30.83 4.76
C LEU A 93 -10.41 -31.72 5.01
N GLU A 94 -9.42 -31.19 5.73
CA GLU A 94 -8.19 -31.93 6.07
C GLU A 94 -8.47 -33.14 7.00
N LEU A 95 -9.43 -33.02 7.89
CA LEU A 95 -9.81 -34.06 8.85
C LEU A 95 -10.79 -35.11 8.28
N SER A 96 -11.43 -34.82 7.13
CA SER A 96 -12.50 -35.68 6.60
C SER A 96 -11.98 -36.81 5.75
N THR A 97 -12.31 -38.06 6.16
CA THR A 97 -12.01 -39.28 5.38
C THR A 97 -13.20 -39.73 4.52
N ALA A 98 -14.39 -39.22 4.76
CA ALA A 98 -15.61 -39.61 4.02
C ALA A 98 -15.79 -38.74 2.76
N LEU A 99 -15.89 -39.37 1.61
CA LEU A 99 -16.00 -38.69 0.29
C LEU A 99 -17.16 -37.69 0.19
N PHE A 100 -18.32 -38.04 0.76
CA PHE A 100 -19.51 -37.18 0.74
C PHE A 100 -19.30 -35.89 1.54
N THR A 101 -18.79 -36.01 2.77
CA THR A 101 -18.50 -34.86 3.65
C THR A 101 -17.42 -33.96 3.04
N ARG A 102 -16.46 -34.57 2.36
CA ARG A 102 -15.38 -33.81 1.67
C ARG A 102 -15.93 -32.93 0.56
N LYS A 103 -16.79 -33.49 -0.31
CA LYS A 103 -17.42 -32.74 -1.41
C LYS A 103 -18.29 -31.58 -0.89
N ASP A 104 -19.11 -31.82 0.14
CA ASP A 104 -19.94 -30.76 0.75
C ASP A 104 -19.07 -29.61 1.32
N ASN A 105 -17.97 -29.92 1.99
CA ASN A 105 -17.05 -28.92 2.51
C ASN A 105 -16.30 -28.17 1.39
N GLU A 106 -15.93 -28.84 0.29
CA GLU A 106 -15.35 -28.18 -0.90
C GLU A 106 -16.31 -27.16 -1.51
N ASP A 107 -17.60 -27.52 -1.65
CA ASP A 107 -18.62 -26.64 -2.19
C ASP A 107 -18.90 -25.44 -1.27
N LYS A 108 -18.89 -25.64 0.06
CA LYS A 108 -18.98 -24.56 1.04
C LYS A 108 -17.78 -23.64 0.99
N CYS A 109 -16.55 -24.16 0.87
CA CYS A 109 -15.36 -23.35 0.69
C CYS A 109 -15.46 -22.44 -0.55
N LYS A 110 -15.89 -22.99 -1.68
CA LYS A 110 -16.09 -22.22 -2.93
C LYS A 110 -17.14 -21.13 -2.75
N LEU A 111 -18.27 -21.45 -2.10
CA LEU A 111 -19.32 -20.47 -1.86
C LEU A 111 -18.84 -19.31 -1.00
N ILE A 112 -18.11 -19.59 0.07
CA ILE A 112 -17.59 -18.55 0.97
C ILE A 112 -16.50 -17.74 0.26
N GLN A 113 -15.59 -18.39 -0.50
CA GLN A 113 -14.59 -17.68 -1.28
C GLN A 113 -15.23 -16.68 -2.27
N ASN A 114 -16.29 -17.10 -2.96
CA ASN A 114 -17.04 -16.20 -3.84
C ASN A 114 -17.67 -15.01 -3.08
N LYS A 115 -18.13 -15.22 -1.84
CA LYS A 115 -18.64 -14.11 -1.00
C LYS A 115 -17.52 -13.14 -0.64
N ILE A 116 -16.34 -13.65 -0.27
CA ILE A 116 -15.16 -12.84 0.02
C ILE A 116 -14.78 -12.01 -1.22
N ASP A 117 -14.67 -12.65 -2.39
CA ASP A 117 -14.30 -11.96 -3.63
C ASP A 117 -15.32 -10.87 -4.00
N ASN A 118 -16.62 -11.11 -3.77
CA ASN A 118 -17.67 -10.11 -4.01
C ASN A 118 -17.61 -8.92 -3.04
N LEU A 119 -17.12 -9.10 -1.81
CA LEU A 119 -16.88 -7.99 -0.88
C LEU A 119 -15.72 -7.09 -1.35
N TRP A 120 -14.68 -7.69 -1.92
CA TRP A 120 -13.51 -6.95 -2.38
C TRP A 120 -13.75 -6.15 -3.68
N LYS A 121 -14.60 -6.62 -4.59
CA LYS A 121 -14.80 -6.00 -5.90
C LYS A 121 -15.04 -4.49 -5.88
N PRO A 122 -15.99 -3.94 -5.07
CA PRO A 122 -16.22 -2.50 -5.04
C PRO A 122 -15.00 -1.72 -4.54
N PHE A 123 -14.25 -2.30 -3.62
CA PHE A 123 -13.00 -1.70 -3.12
C PHE A 123 -11.92 -1.72 -4.20
N GLU A 124 -11.71 -2.86 -4.87
CA GLU A 124 -10.73 -3.04 -5.94
C GLU A 124 -10.96 -2.03 -7.08
N GLU A 125 -12.23 -1.85 -7.51
CA GLU A 125 -12.60 -0.89 -8.56
C GLU A 125 -12.28 0.56 -8.19
N VAL A 126 -12.54 0.95 -6.94
CA VAL A 126 -12.24 2.31 -6.47
C VAL A 126 -10.73 2.50 -6.24
N ALA A 127 -10.05 1.48 -5.70
CA ALA A 127 -8.61 1.52 -5.46
C ALA A 127 -7.83 1.66 -6.77
N GLU A 128 -8.18 0.90 -7.80
CA GLU A 128 -7.58 1.00 -9.13
C GLU A 128 -7.71 2.39 -9.74
N GLN A 129 -8.83 3.07 -9.49
CA GLN A 129 -9.05 4.43 -10.02
C GLN A 129 -8.33 5.51 -9.22
N LYS A 130 -8.30 5.39 -7.87
CA LYS A 130 -7.78 6.45 -6.99
C LYS A 130 -6.28 6.36 -6.74
N LEU A 131 -5.78 5.15 -6.50
CA LEU A 131 -4.39 4.91 -6.14
C LEU A 131 -3.92 3.59 -6.78
N PRO A 132 -3.71 3.58 -8.11
CA PRO A 132 -3.37 2.38 -8.85
C PRO A 132 -2.02 1.82 -8.45
N THR A 133 -1.91 0.50 -8.50
CA THR A 133 -0.63 -0.21 -8.39
C THR A 133 0.09 -0.23 -9.74
N THR A 134 1.40 -0.41 -9.72
CA THR A 134 2.19 -0.56 -10.95
C THR A 134 2.88 -1.93 -11.01
N SER A 135 3.05 -2.44 -12.23
CA SER A 135 3.74 -3.72 -12.46
C SER A 135 5.24 -3.54 -12.65
N GLY A 136 6.01 -4.48 -12.14
CA GLY A 136 7.46 -4.55 -12.34
C GLY A 136 8.03 -5.84 -11.78
N CYS A 137 9.17 -6.29 -12.30
CA CYS A 137 9.77 -7.57 -11.92
C CYS A 137 10.03 -7.73 -10.41
N PHE A 138 10.14 -6.62 -9.68
CA PHE A 138 10.49 -6.60 -8.26
C PHE A 138 9.50 -5.83 -7.39
N PHE A 139 8.36 -5.40 -7.94
CA PHE A 139 7.45 -4.43 -7.31
C PHE A 139 6.45 -5.04 -6.33
N GLY A 140 6.41 -6.36 -6.19
CA GLY A 140 5.52 -7.03 -5.24
C GLY A 140 4.15 -7.40 -5.82
N ASN A 141 3.16 -7.59 -4.93
CA ASN A 141 1.79 -7.91 -5.31
C ASN A 141 1.07 -6.68 -5.84
N GLN A 142 0.19 -6.87 -6.83
CA GLN A 142 -0.61 -5.81 -7.44
C GLN A 142 -2.10 -5.91 -7.06
N GLU A 143 -2.45 -6.90 -6.24
CA GLU A 143 -3.83 -7.12 -5.81
C GLU A 143 -4.23 -6.06 -4.77
N TYR A 144 -5.41 -5.47 -4.95
CA TYR A 144 -6.02 -4.50 -4.02
C TYR A 144 -6.73 -5.22 -2.87
N ARG A 145 -5.96 -5.97 -2.05
CA ARG A 145 -6.48 -6.80 -0.93
C ARG A 145 -5.72 -6.53 0.36
N ASP A 146 -5.63 -7.49 1.25
CA ASP A 146 -5.10 -7.32 2.61
C ASP A 146 -3.73 -6.64 2.66
N TRP A 147 -2.79 -6.99 1.76
CA TRP A 147 -1.47 -6.35 1.71
C TRP A 147 -1.55 -4.89 1.27
N TYR A 148 -2.40 -4.60 0.28
CA TYR A 148 -2.62 -3.23 -0.17
C TYR A 148 -3.24 -2.36 0.93
N VAL A 149 -4.18 -2.92 1.72
CA VAL A 149 -4.78 -2.23 2.87
C VAL A 149 -3.72 -1.97 3.95
N ALA A 150 -2.82 -2.92 4.21
CA ALA A 150 -1.70 -2.71 5.13
C ALA A 150 -0.78 -1.58 4.65
N ASP A 151 -0.45 -1.56 3.36
CA ASP A 151 0.32 -0.47 2.73
C ASP A 151 -0.38 0.89 2.91
N LEU A 152 -1.71 0.96 2.74
CA LEU A 152 -2.47 2.21 2.95
C LEU A 152 -2.39 2.72 4.39
N ILE A 153 -2.41 1.83 5.37
CA ILE A 153 -2.28 2.19 6.80
C ILE A 153 -0.88 2.79 7.04
N GLU A 154 0.17 2.11 6.59
CA GLU A 154 1.54 2.60 6.72
C GLU A 154 1.75 3.95 6.01
N ILE A 155 1.15 4.13 4.83
CA ILE A 155 1.16 5.40 4.09
C ILE A 155 0.55 6.53 4.92
N VAL A 156 -0.64 6.31 5.49
CA VAL A 156 -1.31 7.34 6.30
C VAL A 156 -0.47 7.68 7.52
N GLU A 157 0.00 6.68 8.27
CA GLU A 157 0.80 6.89 9.49
C GLU A 157 2.09 7.66 9.20
N LEU A 158 2.82 7.29 8.13
CA LEU A 158 4.06 7.98 7.80
C LEU A 158 3.80 9.41 7.31
N PHE A 159 2.91 9.59 6.35
CA PHE A 159 2.77 10.89 5.69
C PHE A 159 1.99 11.91 6.50
N GLU A 160 1.12 11.51 7.43
CA GLU A 160 0.58 12.43 8.43
C GLU A 160 1.71 12.99 9.32
N LYS A 161 2.61 12.12 9.78
CA LYS A 161 3.78 12.56 10.54
C LYS A 161 4.69 13.48 9.71
N VAL A 162 4.91 13.17 8.43
CA VAL A 162 5.70 14.03 7.55
C VAL A 162 5.06 15.41 7.39
N LEU A 163 3.73 15.48 7.23
CA LEU A 163 3.00 16.75 7.14
C LEU A 163 3.11 17.60 8.41
N ASP A 164 3.12 16.94 9.58
CA ASP A 164 3.20 17.62 10.88
C ASP A 164 4.63 18.07 11.23
N GLU A 165 5.65 17.29 10.86
CA GLU A 165 7.03 17.51 11.29
C GLU A 165 7.87 18.30 10.26
N THR A 166 7.40 18.46 9.01
CA THR A 166 8.17 19.11 7.94
C THR A 166 7.74 20.56 7.76
N ASP A 167 8.70 21.48 7.89
CA ASP A 167 8.51 22.87 7.48
C ASP A 167 8.70 23.01 5.96
N PHE A 168 7.61 22.86 5.22
CA PHE A 168 7.63 22.90 3.75
C PHE A 168 8.02 24.27 3.15
N ASP A 169 8.14 25.32 3.94
CA ASP A 169 8.70 26.58 3.46
C ASP A 169 10.23 26.52 3.39
N VAL A 170 10.86 25.74 4.26
CA VAL A 170 12.31 25.63 4.43
C VAL A 170 12.86 24.30 3.95
N GLU A 171 12.06 23.23 4.01
CA GLU A 171 12.48 21.85 3.74
C GLU A 171 11.81 21.32 2.46
N GLN A 172 12.56 20.50 1.71
CA GLN A 172 12.09 19.75 0.55
C GLN A 172 12.07 18.26 0.89
N VAL A 173 10.95 17.60 0.60
CA VAL A 173 10.84 16.14 0.67
C VAL A 173 11.34 15.53 -0.63
N LEU A 174 12.18 14.51 -0.51
CA LEU A 174 12.75 13.75 -1.62
C LEU A 174 12.33 12.28 -1.51
N MET A 175 11.91 11.70 -2.63
CA MET A 175 11.73 10.26 -2.81
C MET A 175 12.92 9.71 -3.60
N TYR A 176 13.45 8.58 -3.16
CA TYR A 176 14.51 7.84 -3.83
C TYR A 176 14.10 6.39 -3.98
N CYS A 177 14.23 5.84 -5.18
CA CYS A 177 13.88 4.45 -5.49
C CYS A 177 15.10 3.62 -5.86
N TRP A 178 15.10 2.38 -5.41
CA TRP A 178 16.10 1.38 -5.76
C TRP A 178 15.44 0.03 -6.01
N TRP A 179 15.73 -0.59 -7.19
CA TRP A 179 15.24 -1.92 -7.59
C TRP A 179 16.23 -2.70 -8.47
#